data_dba3baf65b1f515dbe3af044b4b4a39c
#
_entry.id   dba3baf65b1f515dbe3af044b4b4a39c
#
_cell.length_a   1.000
_cell.length_b   1.000
_cell.length_c   1.000
_cell.angle_alpha   90.00
_cell.angle_beta   90.00
_cell.angle_gamma   90.00
#
_symmetry.space_group_name_H-M   'P 1'
#
loop_
_entity.id
_entity.type
_entity.pdbx_description
1 polymer ?
#
loop_
_entity_poly.entity_id
_entity_poly.type
_entity_poly.pdbx_seq_one_letter_code
_entity_poly.pdbx_strand_id
1 'polypeptide(L)'
;MLDSRAARFPDRRFARFEDGTQWTYASCRDEVRRLAQGLQARRVRKGDRVFVWLPSGRPIVLAWFAINYLGAVYVPLNTAYKGKVLEHVINAAGGSVMLAHPSLTERLQGLQTPKLQQVFTDVDALLGDASALDDSTPIEHWDIQCIIYTSGTTGPSKGVLSPYLQGYTTAVVNYGYLQDGECILINLPMFHVGGTSSITCALVRSGSFYLVEGFSTTQFWNQVREGQCSTTSGLIGVMAAFLSKAEPRADDADNPLKYITMFPVNEETIAFAKRFGFDYLTGFNMTEVSTPLMTDMNAPPDGSCGWPRSGIECRLVDENDIEIPRGQIGELICRSDIPWNMNAGYDGLPEATARAWRNGWFHTGDLFRQDEQGKYYFVDRIKDTIRRRGENISSFEVENAIRQFPQVDEVVVVGVANEVAEQDVLAVIKPKAGDPFDPAKLIEFLSPLLAYFMIPRYVRLVNEIPKTETNKPRKVVFRDEGITADTWDREKAGIRLRRERL
;
A
#
# COMPACT_ATOMS: atom_id res chain seq x y z
N MET A 1 -9.49 0.88 -23.77
CA MET A 1 -9.48 -0.54 -23.30
C MET A 1 -10.88 -1.04 -22.95
N LEU A 2 -11.66 -0.34 -22.14
CA LEU A 2 -13.03 -0.73 -21.77
C LEU A 2 -13.92 -0.95 -23.01
N ASP A 3 -13.92 -0.03 -23.98
CA ASP A 3 -14.71 -0.16 -25.21
C ASP A 3 -14.34 -1.40 -26.01
N SER A 4 -13.04 -1.68 -26.15
CA SER A 4 -12.56 -2.89 -26.84
C SER A 4 -13.01 -4.17 -26.15
N ARG A 5 -13.04 -4.21 -24.81
CA ARG A 5 -13.54 -5.36 -24.05
C ARG A 5 -15.06 -5.49 -24.15
N ALA A 6 -15.78 -4.38 -24.03
CA ALA A 6 -17.25 -4.36 -24.18
C ALA A 6 -17.70 -4.79 -25.60
N ALA A 7 -16.96 -4.41 -26.62
CA ALA A 7 -17.22 -4.86 -27.99
C ALA A 7 -16.95 -6.35 -28.19
N ARG A 8 -15.88 -6.88 -27.57
CA ARG A 8 -15.47 -8.29 -27.74
C ARG A 8 -16.24 -9.25 -26.85
N PHE A 9 -16.61 -8.83 -25.64
CA PHE A 9 -17.22 -9.67 -24.60
C PHE A 9 -18.37 -8.95 -23.91
N PRO A 10 -19.43 -8.48 -24.65
CA PRO A 10 -20.46 -7.59 -24.10
C PRO A 10 -21.16 -8.17 -22.86
N ASP A 11 -21.52 -9.43 -22.90
CA ASP A 11 -22.30 -10.10 -21.86
C ASP A 11 -21.46 -10.75 -20.75
N ARG A 12 -20.12 -10.73 -20.91
CA ARG A 12 -19.24 -11.28 -19.87
C ARG A 12 -19.31 -10.43 -18.61
N ARG A 13 -19.47 -11.07 -17.45
CA ARG A 13 -19.39 -10.40 -16.16
C ARG A 13 -18.03 -9.71 -16.01
N PHE A 14 -18.04 -8.42 -15.67
CA PHE A 14 -16.86 -7.63 -15.38
C PHE A 14 -16.75 -7.32 -13.90
N ALA A 15 -17.85 -6.96 -13.24
CA ALA A 15 -17.84 -6.62 -11.83
C ALA A 15 -18.98 -7.28 -11.06
N ARG A 16 -18.70 -7.56 -9.79
CA ARG A 16 -19.67 -7.80 -8.73
C ARG A 16 -19.33 -6.89 -7.57
N PHE A 17 -20.33 -6.35 -6.90
CA PHE A 17 -20.21 -5.52 -5.72
C PHE A 17 -20.88 -6.17 -4.52
N GLU A 18 -20.48 -5.78 -3.31
CA GLU A 18 -20.98 -6.37 -2.06
C GLU A 18 -22.49 -6.17 -1.85
N ASP A 19 -23.06 -5.09 -2.40
CA ASP A 19 -24.50 -4.82 -2.40
C ASP A 19 -25.33 -5.73 -3.35
N GLY A 20 -24.67 -6.64 -4.06
CA GLY A 20 -25.25 -7.56 -5.03
C GLY A 20 -25.34 -7.01 -6.46
N THR A 21 -25.03 -5.73 -6.68
CA THR A 21 -24.96 -5.14 -8.02
C THR A 21 -23.91 -5.83 -8.87
N GLN A 22 -24.19 -6.01 -10.16
CA GLN A 22 -23.28 -6.62 -11.12
C GLN A 22 -23.23 -5.83 -12.43
N TRP A 23 -22.05 -5.84 -13.05
CA TRP A 23 -21.86 -5.34 -14.40
C TRP A 23 -21.37 -6.43 -15.35
N THR A 24 -21.90 -6.40 -16.56
CA THR A 24 -21.20 -6.92 -17.73
C THR A 24 -20.24 -5.85 -18.27
N TYR A 25 -19.36 -6.22 -19.22
CA TYR A 25 -18.52 -5.22 -19.89
C TYR A 25 -19.36 -4.16 -20.64
N ALA A 26 -20.46 -4.58 -21.28
CA ALA A 26 -21.35 -3.64 -21.98
C ALA A 26 -22.04 -2.68 -21.02
N SER A 27 -22.67 -3.18 -19.94
CA SER A 27 -23.37 -2.33 -18.98
C SER A 27 -22.43 -1.37 -18.25
N CYS A 28 -21.23 -1.84 -17.91
CA CYS A 28 -20.17 -0.97 -17.33
C CYS A 28 -19.80 0.16 -18.28
N ARG A 29 -19.49 -0.15 -19.54
CA ARG A 29 -19.16 0.86 -20.55
C ARG A 29 -20.28 1.89 -20.70
N ASP A 30 -21.52 1.44 -20.78
CA ASP A 30 -22.68 2.33 -21.01
C ASP A 30 -22.91 3.26 -19.83
N GLU A 31 -22.80 2.77 -18.59
CA GLU A 31 -22.88 3.63 -17.40
C GLU A 31 -21.69 4.61 -17.31
N VAL A 32 -20.48 4.13 -17.60
CA VAL A 32 -19.27 4.97 -17.63
C VAL A 32 -19.41 6.12 -18.63
N ARG A 33 -19.90 5.85 -19.85
CA ARG A 33 -20.12 6.88 -20.86
C ARG A 33 -21.20 7.89 -20.44
N ARG A 34 -22.27 7.43 -19.77
CA ARG A 34 -23.32 8.32 -19.24
C ARG A 34 -22.78 9.22 -18.15
N LEU A 35 -21.98 8.71 -17.21
CA LEU A 35 -21.37 9.55 -16.16
C LEU A 35 -20.30 10.48 -16.75
N ALA A 36 -19.51 10.01 -17.71
CA ALA A 36 -18.53 10.85 -18.42
C ALA A 36 -19.21 12.04 -19.10
N GLN A 37 -20.33 11.82 -19.78
CA GLN A 37 -21.13 12.90 -20.39
C GLN A 37 -21.66 13.87 -19.33
N GLY A 38 -22.17 13.34 -18.21
CA GLY A 38 -22.64 14.16 -17.09
C GLY A 38 -21.55 15.04 -16.46
N LEU A 39 -20.34 14.53 -16.33
CA LEU A 39 -19.17 15.29 -15.88
C LEU A 39 -18.73 16.32 -16.94
N GLN A 40 -18.71 15.91 -18.22
CA GLN A 40 -18.36 16.80 -19.34
C GLN A 40 -19.33 17.99 -19.44
N ALA A 41 -20.63 17.77 -19.24
CA ALA A 41 -21.64 18.83 -19.17
C ALA A 41 -21.38 19.83 -18.02
N ARG A 42 -20.67 19.40 -16.98
CA ARG A 42 -20.21 20.23 -15.85
C ARG A 42 -18.81 20.78 -16.06
N ARG A 43 -18.35 20.79 -17.31
CA ARG A 43 -17.09 21.35 -17.79
C ARG A 43 -15.84 20.59 -17.33
N VAL A 44 -15.95 19.35 -16.91
CA VAL A 44 -14.77 18.49 -16.68
C VAL A 44 -14.15 18.14 -18.04
N ARG A 45 -12.85 18.35 -18.16
CA ARG A 45 -12.06 18.15 -19.39
C ARG A 45 -10.81 17.32 -19.08
N LYS A 46 -10.13 16.88 -20.12
CA LYS A 46 -8.83 16.21 -20.02
C LYS A 46 -7.86 17.02 -19.15
N GLY A 47 -7.22 16.36 -18.20
CA GLY A 47 -6.26 16.96 -17.26
C GLY A 47 -6.89 17.61 -16.04
N ASP A 48 -8.20 17.83 -16.01
CA ASP A 48 -8.86 18.34 -14.81
C ASP A 48 -8.84 17.31 -13.69
N ARG A 49 -8.65 17.77 -12.46
CA ARG A 49 -8.58 16.94 -11.26
C ARG A 49 -9.95 16.83 -10.63
N VAL A 50 -10.44 15.61 -10.49
CA VAL A 50 -11.73 15.32 -9.89
C VAL A 50 -11.52 14.49 -8.63
N PHE A 51 -11.93 15.04 -7.49
CA PHE A 51 -11.90 14.32 -6.22
C PHE A 51 -12.99 13.26 -6.18
N VAL A 52 -12.62 12.08 -5.67
CA VAL A 52 -13.59 11.01 -5.41
C VAL A 52 -13.45 10.58 -3.95
N TRP A 53 -14.44 10.93 -3.15
CA TRP A 53 -14.46 10.70 -1.70
C TRP A 53 -15.62 9.78 -1.35
N LEU A 54 -15.52 8.55 -1.82
CA LEU A 54 -16.54 7.52 -1.77
C LEU A 54 -15.98 6.24 -1.12
N PRO A 55 -16.78 5.45 -0.39
CA PRO A 55 -16.41 4.12 0.05
C PRO A 55 -16.22 3.17 -1.16
N SER A 56 -15.54 2.04 -0.93
CA SER A 56 -15.41 0.98 -1.93
C SER A 56 -16.80 0.46 -2.32
N GLY A 57 -17.08 0.36 -3.61
CA GLY A 57 -18.38 -0.06 -4.16
C GLY A 57 -18.54 0.37 -5.61
N ARG A 58 -19.74 0.18 -6.18
CA ARG A 58 -20.04 0.57 -7.55
C ARG A 58 -19.77 2.07 -7.84
N PRO A 59 -20.20 3.03 -6.97
CA PRO A 59 -20.05 4.45 -7.28
C PRO A 59 -18.60 4.91 -7.45
N ILE A 60 -17.64 4.40 -6.67
CA ILE A 60 -16.25 4.82 -6.79
C ILE A 60 -15.60 4.30 -8.07
N VAL A 61 -15.92 3.07 -8.48
CA VAL A 61 -15.43 2.50 -9.76
C VAL A 61 -16.02 3.23 -10.95
N LEU A 62 -17.32 3.51 -10.91
CA LEU A 62 -18.02 4.27 -11.94
C LEU A 62 -17.41 5.66 -12.10
N ALA A 63 -17.19 6.36 -10.98
CA ALA A 63 -16.56 7.68 -10.96
C ALA A 63 -15.13 7.63 -11.53
N TRP A 64 -14.31 6.70 -11.07
CA TRP A 64 -12.93 6.56 -11.56
C TRP A 64 -12.90 6.35 -13.07
N PHE A 65 -13.67 5.38 -13.59
CA PHE A 65 -13.67 5.06 -15.02
C PHE A 65 -14.23 6.22 -15.86
N ALA A 66 -15.29 6.91 -15.40
CA ALA A 66 -15.87 8.04 -16.12
C ALA A 66 -14.91 9.25 -16.17
N ILE A 67 -14.21 9.54 -15.07
CA ILE A 67 -13.15 10.56 -15.00
C ILE A 67 -12.05 10.24 -16.00
N ASN A 68 -11.54 9.01 -15.95
CA ASN A 68 -10.49 8.58 -16.85
C ASN A 68 -10.97 8.45 -18.31
N TYR A 69 -12.26 8.20 -18.55
CA TYR A 69 -12.82 8.19 -19.91
C TYR A 69 -12.73 9.56 -20.60
N LEU A 70 -12.77 10.64 -19.82
CA LEU A 70 -12.56 12.02 -20.29
C LEU A 70 -11.06 12.40 -20.33
N GLY A 71 -10.13 11.54 -19.93
CA GLY A 71 -8.73 11.90 -19.71
C GLY A 71 -8.51 12.84 -18.55
N ALA A 72 -9.53 13.03 -17.68
CA ALA A 72 -9.39 13.75 -16.43
C ALA A 72 -8.68 12.89 -15.38
N VAL A 73 -8.14 13.54 -14.36
CA VAL A 73 -7.28 12.92 -13.34
C VAL A 73 -8.14 12.49 -12.14
N TYR A 74 -8.13 11.21 -11.86
CA TYR A 74 -8.77 10.62 -10.67
C TYR A 74 -7.97 10.96 -9.42
N VAL A 75 -8.59 11.63 -8.45
CA VAL A 75 -7.97 11.98 -7.15
C VAL A 75 -8.79 11.34 -6.03
N PRO A 76 -8.53 10.06 -5.71
CA PRO A 76 -9.25 9.39 -4.64
C PRO A 76 -8.82 9.91 -3.27
N LEU A 77 -9.80 10.19 -2.43
CA LEU A 77 -9.60 10.60 -1.06
C LEU A 77 -9.93 9.46 -0.12
N ASN A 78 -9.07 9.30 0.87
CA ASN A 78 -9.32 8.41 1.96
C ASN A 78 -10.57 8.85 2.75
N THR A 79 -11.52 7.94 2.94
CA THR A 79 -12.81 8.23 3.60
C THR A 79 -12.67 8.62 5.08
N ALA A 80 -11.53 8.32 5.73
CA ALA A 80 -11.27 8.74 7.09
C ALA A 80 -10.61 10.13 7.20
N TYR A 81 -10.23 10.77 6.11
CA TYR A 81 -9.66 12.11 6.18
C TYR A 81 -10.64 13.12 6.78
N LYS A 82 -10.10 14.00 7.62
CA LYS A 82 -10.82 15.09 8.29
C LYS A 82 -9.88 16.23 8.66
N GLY A 83 -10.43 17.42 8.90
CA GLY A 83 -9.70 18.60 9.39
C GLY A 83 -8.54 18.97 8.48
N LYS A 84 -7.37 19.27 9.07
CA LYS A 84 -6.19 19.80 8.34
C LYS A 84 -5.61 18.83 7.31
N VAL A 85 -5.73 17.53 7.49
CA VAL A 85 -5.26 16.54 6.49
C VAL A 85 -6.14 16.60 5.24
N LEU A 86 -7.46 16.63 5.42
CA LEU A 86 -8.41 16.75 4.31
C LEU A 86 -8.21 18.09 3.58
N GLU A 87 -8.12 19.19 4.31
CA GLU A 87 -7.86 20.54 3.78
C GLU A 87 -6.56 20.58 2.96
N HIS A 88 -5.49 19.99 3.51
CA HIS A 88 -4.21 19.92 2.82
C HIS A 88 -4.30 19.17 1.48
N VAL A 89 -4.90 17.98 1.46
CA VAL A 89 -4.98 17.16 0.24
C VAL A 89 -5.85 17.84 -0.83
N ILE A 90 -6.99 18.43 -0.46
CA ILE A 90 -7.85 19.15 -1.39
C ILE A 90 -7.12 20.36 -1.99
N ASN A 91 -6.42 21.15 -1.16
CA ASN A 91 -5.70 22.32 -1.64
C ASN A 91 -4.46 21.95 -2.48
N ALA A 92 -3.72 20.92 -2.09
CA ALA A 92 -2.55 20.46 -2.83
C ALA A 92 -2.93 19.95 -4.22
N ALA A 93 -3.95 19.08 -4.33
CA ALA A 93 -4.42 18.62 -5.62
C ALA A 93 -5.14 19.72 -6.44
N GLY A 94 -5.84 20.64 -5.78
CA GLY A 94 -6.39 21.84 -6.41
C GLY A 94 -7.50 21.59 -7.45
N GLY A 95 -8.22 20.49 -7.33
CA GLY A 95 -9.40 20.19 -8.17
C GLY A 95 -10.61 21.08 -7.81
N SER A 96 -11.51 21.26 -8.77
CA SER A 96 -12.72 22.08 -8.60
C SER A 96 -14.00 21.26 -8.42
N VAL A 97 -13.98 19.97 -8.71
CA VAL A 97 -15.13 19.06 -8.66
C VAL A 97 -14.83 17.91 -7.70
N MET A 98 -15.83 17.55 -6.90
CA MET A 98 -15.77 16.41 -5.97
C MET A 98 -17.03 15.56 -6.07
N LEU A 99 -16.84 14.23 -6.14
CA LEU A 99 -17.88 13.23 -5.93
C LEU A 99 -17.69 12.68 -4.52
N ALA A 100 -18.62 12.93 -3.60
CA ALA A 100 -18.48 12.59 -2.20
C ALA A 100 -19.66 11.78 -1.67
N HIS A 101 -19.40 10.88 -0.72
CA HIS A 101 -20.49 10.23 0.00
C HIS A 101 -21.22 11.26 0.89
N PRO A 102 -22.57 11.26 0.94
CA PRO A 102 -23.34 12.26 1.70
C PRO A 102 -22.88 12.39 3.16
N SER A 103 -22.61 11.28 3.85
CA SER A 103 -22.18 11.28 5.26
C SER A 103 -20.82 11.91 5.53
N LEU A 104 -20.02 12.16 4.49
CA LEU A 104 -18.66 12.73 4.63
C LEU A 104 -18.65 14.26 4.45
N THR A 105 -19.67 14.83 3.79
CA THR A 105 -19.68 16.24 3.38
C THR A 105 -19.66 17.23 4.54
N GLU A 106 -20.18 16.86 5.71
CA GLU A 106 -20.09 17.69 6.91
C GLU A 106 -18.66 18.00 7.31
N ARG A 107 -17.70 17.10 7.00
CA ARG A 107 -16.27 17.29 7.29
C ARG A 107 -15.61 18.39 6.44
N LEU A 108 -16.30 18.89 5.40
CA LEU A 108 -15.83 20.03 4.60
C LEU A 108 -16.15 21.37 5.27
N GLN A 109 -17.07 21.40 6.22
CA GLN A 109 -17.45 22.63 6.91
C GLN A 109 -16.27 23.24 7.66
N GLY A 110 -16.06 24.54 7.46
CA GLY A 110 -14.96 25.30 8.08
C GLY A 110 -13.58 25.08 7.44
N LEU A 111 -13.45 24.20 6.44
CA LEU A 111 -12.18 24.05 5.69
C LEU A 111 -12.01 25.19 4.68
N GLN A 112 -10.77 25.62 4.51
CA GLN A 112 -10.41 26.61 3.49
C GLN A 112 -9.98 25.89 2.20
N THR A 113 -10.95 25.67 1.29
CA THR A 113 -10.73 24.95 0.02
C THR A 113 -11.21 25.78 -1.17
N PRO A 114 -10.54 26.92 -1.45
CA PRO A 114 -11.06 27.94 -2.38
C PRO A 114 -11.19 27.48 -3.83
N LYS A 115 -10.48 26.43 -4.25
CA LYS A 115 -10.58 25.88 -5.60
C LYS A 115 -11.72 24.88 -5.77
N LEU A 116 -12.22 24.27 -4.69
CA LEU A 116 -13.33 23.33 -4.72
C LEU A 116 -14.63 24.09 -4.90
N GLN A 117 -15.27 23.95 -6.05
CA GLN A 117 -16.46 24.72 -6.44
C GLN A 117 -17.74 23.89 -6.44
N GLN A 118 -17.65 22.60 -6.76
CA GLN A 118 -18.78 21.72 -6.93
C GLN A 118 -18.58 20.42 -6.15
N VAL A 119 -19.55 20.09 -5.32
CA VAL A 119 -19.58 18.81 -4.58
C VAL A 119 -20.88 18.11 -4.92
N PHE A 120 -20.79 16.91 -5.47
CA PHE A 120 -21.93 16.07 -5.82
C PHE A 120 -21.97 14.86 -4.90
N THR A 121 -23.15 14.61 -4.34
CA THR A 121 -23.34 13.52 -3.36
C THR A 121 -24.12 12.33 -3.92
N ASP A 122 -24.62 12.44 -5.12
CA ASP A 122 -25.32 11.38 -5.83
C ASP A 122 -24.69 11.21 -7.23
N VAL A 123 -23.93 10.13 -7.39
CA VAL A 123 -23.25 9.84 -8.66
C VAL A 123 -24.26 9.47 -9.75
N ASP A 124 -25.35 8.78 -9.39
CA ASP A 124 -26.36 8.36 -10.35
C ASP A 124 -27.20 9.54 -10.89
N ALA A 125 -27.39 10.58 -10.09
CA ALA A 125 -28.04 11.81 -10.53
C ALA A 125 -27.22 12.61 -11.57
N LEU A 126 -25.94 12.26 -11.75
CA LEU A 126 -25.08 12.86 -12.76
C LEU A 126 -25.11 12.15 -14.12
N LEU A 127 -25.77 11.01 -14.22
CA LEU A 127 -25.81 10.21 -15.46
C LEU A 127 -26.54 10.99 -16.57
N GLY A 128 -25.79 11.31 -17.62
CA GLY A 128 -26.31 12.02 -18.79
C GLY A 128 -26.64 11.11 -19.97
N ASP A 129 -26.76 11.70 -21.15
CA ASP A 129 -26.98 10.99 -22.41
C ASP A 129 -25.63 10.61 -23.05
N ALA A 130 -25.32 9.33 -23.08
CA ALA A 130 -24.07 8.80 -23.66
C ALA A 130 -23.89 9.17 -25.13
N SER A 131 -24.97 9.42 -25.87
CA SER A 131 -24.90 9.84 -27.30
C SER A 131 -24.38 11.26 -27.49
N ALA A 132 -24.48 12.11 -26.46
CA ALA A 132 -24.00 13.48 -26.44
C ALA A 132 -22.56 13.62 -25.93
N LEU A 133 -21.88 12.51 -25.59
CA LEU A 133 -20.51 12.52 -25.11
C LEU A 133 -19.54 12.82 -26.25
N ASP A 134 -18.74 13.86 -26.07
CA ASP A 134 -17.58 14.12 -26.92
C ASP A 134 -16.34 13.38 -26.37
N ASP A 135 -15.96 12.28 -27.00
CA ASP A 135 -14.80 11.45 -26.68
C ASP A 135 -13.69 11.56 -27.74
N SER A 136 -13.69 12.66 -28.50
CA SER A 136 -12.72 12.90 -29.59
C SER A 136 -11.32 13.25 -29.09
N THR A 137 -11.17 13.68 -27.83
CA THR A 137 -9.86 14.02 -27.26
C THR A 137 -9.07 12.76 -26.94
N PRO A 138 -7.90 12.52 -27.58
CA PRO A 138 -7.11 11.31 -27.35
C PRO A 138 -6.52 11.31 -25.94
N ILE A 139 -6.47 10.11 -25.35
CA ILE A 139 -5.80 9.84 -24.08
C ILE A 139 -4.53 9.07 -24.40
N GLU A 140 -3.41 9.62 -23.94
CA GLU A 140 -2.09 9.07 -24.19
C GLU A 140 -1.58 8.31 -22.98
N HIS A 141 -0.69 7.36 -23.19
CA HIS A 141 -0.16 6.54 -22.10
C HIS A 141 0.70 7.31 -21.08
N TRP A 142 1.17 8.50 -21.45
CA TRP A 142 1.87 9.44 -20.55
C TRP A 142 0.96 10.44 -19.83
N ASP A 143 -0.33 10.52 -20.17
CA ASP A 143 -1.26 11.36 -19.42
C ASP A 143 -1.40 10.84 -17.98
N ILE A 144 -1.65 11.75 -17.03
CA ILE A 144 -1.82 11.39 -15.64
C ILE A 144 -3.20 10.77 -15.45
N GLN A 145 -3.20 9.50 -15.05
CA GLN A 145 -4.41 8.74 -14.74
C GLN A 145 -4.98 9.10 -13.37
N CYS A 146 -4.10 9.15 -12.37
CA CYS A 146 -4.51 9.41 -11.00
C CYS A 146 -3.42 10.13 -10.19
N ILE A 147 -3.86 10.75 -9.08
CA ILE A 147 -2.98 11.27 -8.03
C ILE A 147 -3.33 10.52 -6.75
N ILE A 148 -2.45 9.62 -6.33
CA ILE A 148 -2.63 8.88 -5.07
C ILE A 148 -1.78 9.55 -3.99
N TYR A 149 -2.45 9.97 -2.90
CA TYR A 149 -1.78 10.55 -1.76
C TYR A 149 -1.17 9.48 -0.87
N THR A 150 0.14 9.53 -0.69
CA THR A 150 0.87 8.63 0.21
C THR A 150 1.08 9.31 1.55
N SER A 151 0.83 8.57 2.64
CA SER A 151 1.16 9.06 3.99
C SER A 151 2.68 9.16 4.13
N GLY A 152 3.19 10.37 3.93
CA GLY A 152 4.60 10.66 4.22
C GLY A 152 4.85 10.41 5.72
N THR A 153 5.89 9.67 6.04
CA THR A 153 6.27 9.47 7.45
C THR A 153 7.12 10.63 7.99
N THR A 154 7.43 11.62 7.15
CA THR A 154 8.28 12.78 7.49
C THR A 154 7.63 14.12 7.12
N GLY A 155 6.31 14.19 6.96
CA GLY A 155 5.64 15.43 6.59
C GLY A 155 4.24 15.21 6.02
N PRO A 156 3.60 16.25 5.50
CA PRO A 156 2.29 16.13 4.86
C PRO A 156 2.29 15.11 3.72
N SER A 157 1.14 14.46 3.51
CA SER A 157 0.94 13.51 2.41
C SER A 157 1.32 14.12 1.07
N LYS A 158 2.02 13.35 0.23
CA LYS A 158 2.42 13.75 -1.12
C LYS A 158 1.56 13.06 -2.15
N GLY A 159 1.07 13.81 -3.14
CA GLY A 159 0.34 13.26 -4.27
C GLY A 159 1.30 12.69 -5.31
N VAL A 160 1.27 11.39 -5.56
CA VAL A 160 2.07 10.73 -6.60
C VAL A 160 1.35 10.86 -7.93
N LEU A 161 2.00 11.47 -8.92
CA LEU A 161 1.50 11.60 -10.27
C LEU A 161 1.69 10.28 -11.02
N SER A 162 0.62 9.53 -11.22
CA SER A 162 0.67 8.22 -11.86
C SER A 162 0.15 8.26 -13.29
N PRO A 163 1.02 8.09 -14.31
CA PRO A 163 0.60 7.96 -15.71
C PRO A 163 -0.22 6.69 -15.98
N TYR A 164 -1.00 6.68 -17.07
CA TYR A 164 -1.76 5.48 -17.48
C TYR A 164 -0.85 4.26 -17.67
N LEU A 165 0.35 4.45 -18.25
CA LEU A 165 1.28 3.34 -18.44
C LEU A 165 1.80 2.78 -17.12
N GLN A 166 2.01 3.63 -16.10
CA GLN A 166 2.38 3.16 -14.78
C GLN A 166 1.28 2.29 -14.17
N GLY A 167 0.02 2.74 -14.22
CA GLY A 167 -1.13 1.96 -13.72
C GLY A 167 -1.27 0.61 -14.43
N TYR A 168 -1.10 0.59 -15.75
CA TYR A 168 -1.08 -0.63 -16.56
C TYR A 168 0.08 -1.57 -16.14
N THR A 169 1.30 -1.04 -16.04
CA THR A 169 2.49 -1.82 -15.68
C THR A 169 2.34 -2.45 -14.30
N THR A 170 1.89 -1.66 -13.31
CA THR A 170 1.64 -2.16 -11.96
C THR A 170 0.64 -3.34 -11.97
N ALA A 171 -0.44 -3.20 -12.71
CA ALA A 171 -1.45 -4.24 -12.83
C ALA A 171 -0.92 -5.53 -13.46
N VAL A 172 -0.20 -5.40 -14.59
CA VAL A 172 0.33 -6.55 -15.33
C VAL A 172 1.43 -7.27 -14.55
N VAL A 173 2.27 -6.53 -13.83
CA VAL A 173 3.35 -7.11 -13.03
C VAL A 173 2.80 -7.81 -11.78
N ASN A 174 1.95 -7.13 -10.99
CA ASN A 174 1.41 -7.71 -9.75
C ASN A 174 0.59 -8.97 -9.97
N TYR A 175 -0.05 -9.08 -11.14
CA TYR A 175 -0.95 -10.17 -11.48
C TYR A 175 -0.54 -10.89 -12.77
N GLY A 176 0.76 -10.94 -13.05
CA GLY A 176 1.30 -11.60 -14.26
C GLY A 176 0.94 -13.06 -14.40
N TYR A 177 0.67 -13.72 -13.28
CA TYR A 177 0.22 -15.12 -13.19
C TYR A 177 -1.26 -15.33 -13.52
N LEU A 178 -2.08 -14.27 -13.49
CA LEU A 178 -3.53 -14.37 -13.71
C LEU A 178 -3.84 -14.76 -15.15
N GLN A 179 -4.74 -15.72 -15.31
CA GLN A 179 -5.19 -16.18 -16.63
C GLN A 179 -6.36 -15.30 -17.13
N ASP A 180 -6.59 -15.33 -18.44
CA ASP A 180 -7.71 -14.61 -19.04
C ASP A 180 -9.05 -15.12 -18.53
N GLY A 181 -9.95 -14.23 -18.18
CA GLY A 181 -11.28 -14.54 -17.69
C GLY A 181 -11.40 -14.82 -16.19
N GLU A 182 -10.31 -14.84 -15.44
CA GLU A 182 -10.32 -15.09 -14.00
C GLU A 182 -10.89 -13.91 -13.19
N CYS A 183 -11.25 -14.18 -11.94
CA CYS A 183 -11.86 -13.21 -11.03
C CYS A 183 -10.91 -12.84 -9.88
N ILE A 184 -10.87 -11.54 -9.53
CA ILE A 184 -10.08 -11.00 -8.42
C ILE A 184 -11.03 -10.54 -7.30
N LEU A 185 -10.84 -11.03 -6.07
CA LEU A 185 -11.46 -10.40 -4.90
C LEU A 185 -10.68 -9.14 -4.53
N ILE A 186 -11.34 -7.99 -4.52
CA ILE A 186 -10.73 -6.72 -4.16
C ILE A 186 -11.17 -6.33 -2.76
N ASN A 187 -10.26 -6.49 -1.81
CA ASN A 187 -10.41 -6.23 -0.38
C ASN A 187 -9.50 -5.09 0.11
N LEU A 188 -8.79 -4.44 -0.81
CA LEU A 188 -7.98 -3.25 -0.53
C LEU A 188 -8.71 -1.97 -0.99
N PRO A 189 -8.51 -0.84 -0.29
CA PRO A 189 -9.20 0.39 -0.61
C PRO A 189 -8.87 0.94 -2.00
N MET A 190 -9.88 1.55 -2.65
CA MET A 190 -9.76 2.15 -3.99
C MET A 190 -8.94 3.45 -4.03
N PHE A 191 -8.62 4.05 -2.88
CA PHE A 191 -7.68 5.18 -2.78
C PHE A 191 -6.21 4.75 -2.66
N HIS A 192 -5.93 3.44 -2.79
CA HIS A 192 -4.59 2.87 -2.89
C HIS A 192 -4.37 2.16 -4.22
N VAL A 193 -3.12 2.13 -4.67
CA VAL A 193 -2.70 1.43 -5.88
C VAL A 193 -3.08 -0.06 -5.85
N GLY A 194 -3.12 -0.71 -4.69
CA GLY A 194 -3.54 -2.11 -4.57
C GLY A 194 -4.98 -2.36 -5.01
N GLY A 195 -5.92 -1.45 -4.72
CA GLY A 195 -7.30 -1.56 -5.20
C GLY A 195 -7.41 -1.30 -6.70
N THR A 196 -6.85 -0.18 -7.18
CA THR A 196 -6.96 0.23 -8.59
C THR A 196 -6.21 -0.70 -9.54
N SER A 197 -5.01 -1.19 -9.18
CA SER A 197 -4.25 -2.12 -10.02
C SER A 197 -4.98 -3.46 -10.24
N SER A 198 -5.73 -3.93 -9.25
CA SER A 198 -6.52 -5.16 -9.34
C SER A 198 -7.63 -5.05 -10.39
N ILE A 199 -8.39 -3.94 -10.40
CA ILE A 199 -9.43 -3.68 -11.42
C ILE A 199 -8.79 -3.50 -12.80
N THR A 200 -7.68 -2.77 -12.87
CA THR A 200 -6.94 -2.60 -14.15
C THR A 200 -6.49 -3.96 -14.68
N CYS A 201 -6.01 -4.86 -13.83
CA CYS A 201 -5.64 -6.22 -14.26
C CYS A 201 -6.84 -7.03 -14.76
N ALA A 202 -7.98 -7.01 -14.05
CA ALA A 202 -9.20 -7.65 -14.50
C ALA A 202 -9.61 -7.17 -15.91
N LEU A 203 -9.52 -5.84 -16.14
CA LEU A 203 -9.79 -5.25 -17.46
C LEU A 203 -8.79 -5.72 -18.53
N VAL A 204 -7.50 -5.78 -18.21
CA VAL A 204 -6.43 -6.23 -19.14
C VAL A 204 -6.63 -7.70 -19.52
N ARG A 205 -6.92 -8.57 -18.54
CA ARG A 205 -7.10 -10.02 -18.73
C ARG A 205 -8.50 -10.42 -19.20
N SER A 206 -9.35 -9.45 -19.54
CA SER A 206 -10.76 -9.74 -19.86
C SER A 206 -11.46 -10.59 -18.78
N GLY A 207 -11.01 -10.44 -17.53
CA GLY A 207 -11.52 -11.12 -16.36
C GLY A 207 -12.64 -10.35 -15.67
N SER A 208 -12.81 -10.62 -14.39
CA SER A 208 -13.79 -9.94 -13.56
C SER A 208 -13.22 -9.63 -12.18
N PHE A 209 -13.95 -8.84 -11.41
CA PHE A 209 -13.61 -8.59 -10.01
C PHE A 209 -14.85 -8.63 -9.12
N TYR A 210 -14.62 -8.94 -7.86
CA TYR A 210 -15.58 -8.76 -6.78
C TYR A 210 -15.03 -7.72 -5.81
N LEU A 211 -15.60 -6.53 -5.81
CA LEU A 211 -15.20 -5.44 -4.93
C LEU A 211 -16.06 -5.46 -3.66
N VAL A 212 -15.39 -5.58 -2.51
CA VAL A 212 -15.98 -5.49 -1.18
C VAL A 212 -15.55 -4.19 -0.49
N GLU A 213 -16.30 -3.75 0.51
CA GLU A 213 -16.02 -2.50 1.21
C GLU A 213 -14.63 -2.52 1.87
N GLY A 214 -14.26 -3.67 2.46
CA GLY A 214 -12.96 -3.86 3.06
C GLY A 214 -12.69 -5.30 3.47
N PHE A 215 -11.51 -5.55 4.02
CA PHE A 215 -11.14 -6.87 4.51
C PHE A 215 -11.96 -7.27 5.75
N SER A 216 -12.56 -8.44 5.72
CA SER A 216 -13.32 -9.03 6.82
C SER A 216 -12.89 -10.47 7.06
N THR A 217 -12.38 -10.78 8.25
CA THR A 217 -11.96 -12.14 8.63
C THR A 217 -13.11 -13.15 8.60
N THR A 218 -14.33 -12.70 8.89
CA THR A 218 -15.52 -13.56 8.95
C THR A 218 -16.18 -13.79 7.58
N GLN A 219 -16.03 -12.83 6.65
CA GLN A 219 -16.67 -12.89 5.34
C GLN A 219 -15.74 -13.32 4.20
N PHE A 220 -14.43 -13.24 4.41
CA PHE A 220 -13.42 -13.46 3.37
C PHE A 220 -13.67 -14.72 2.53
N TRP A 221 -13.82 -15.87 3.19
CA TRP A 221 -14.01 -17.14 2.50
C TRP A 221 -15.37 -17.26 1.78
N ASN A 222 -16.41 -16.64 2.34
CA ASN A 222 -17.71 -16.55 1.67
C ASN A 222 -17.60 -15.70 0.42
N GLN A 223 -16.96 -14.51 0.52
CA GLN A 223 -16.73 -13.60 -0.60
C GLN A 223 -15.89 -14.27 -1.71
N VAL A 224 -14.82 -14.97 -1.34
CA VAL A 224 -14.00 -15.76 -2.29
C VAL A 224 -14.86 -16.77 -3.08
N ARG A 225 -15.68 -17.56 -2.36
CA ARG A 225 -16.53 -18.58 -2.98
C ARG A 225 -17.67 -17.98 -3.83
N GLU A 226 -18.35 -16.98 -3.30
CA GLU A 226 -19.42 -16.27 -4.02
C GLU A 226 -18.93 -15.58 -5.30
N GLY A 227 -17.79 -14.94 -5.23
CA GLY A 227 -17.16 -14.28 -6.37
C GLY A 227 -16.57 -15.27 -7.38
N GLN A 228 -16.32 -16.53 -6.97
CA GLN A 228 -15.49 -17.50 -7.70
C GLN A 228 -14.12 -16.90 -8.00
N CYS A 229 -13.50 -16.29 -6.97
CA CYS A 229 -12.28 -15.53 -7.11
C CYS A 229 -11.06 -16.45 -7.10
N SER A 230 -10.22 -16.38 -8.13
CA SER A 230 -8.97 -17.16 -8.22
C SER A 230 -7.78 -16.48 -7.53
N THR A 231 -7.91 -15.20 -7.22
CA THR A 231 -6.90 -14.41 -6.46
C THR A 231 -7.57 -13.28 -5.69
N THR A 232 -6.76 -12.57 -4.90
CA THR A 232 -7.19 -11.35 -4.17
C THR A 232 -6.32 -10.16 -4.55
N SER A 233 -6.70 -8.94 -4.15
CA SER A 233 -5.85 -7.76 -4.28
C SER A 233 -4.57 -7.80 -3.41
N GLY A 234 -4.31 -8.92 -2.75
CA GLY A 234 -3.18 -9.22 -1.88
C GLY A 234 -3.59 -9.39 -0.43
N LEU A 235 -2.80 -10.18 0.30
CA LEU A 235 -2.87 -10.28 1.75
C LEU A 235 -1.66 -9.59 2.36
N ILE A 236 -1.90 -8.48 3.04
CA ILE A 236 -0.86 -7.59 3.55
C ILE A 236 -0.78 -7.71 5.08
N GLY A 237 0.43 -7.81 5.60
CA GLY A 237 0.70 -7.79 7.03
C GLY A 237 -0.01 -8.91 7.77
N VAL A 238 -0.89 -8.54 8.69
CA VAL A 238 -1.57 -9.48 9.61
C VAL A 238 -2.82 -10.17 9.04
N MET A 239 -3.23 -9.86 7.79
CA MET A 239 -4.47 -10.43 7.23
C MET A 239 -4.42 -11.96 7.16
N ALA A 240 -3.32 -12.53 6.66
CA ALA A 240 -3.12 -13.98 6.61
C ALA A 240 -3.12 -14.59 8.02
N ALA A 241 -2.43 -13.95 8.97
CA ALA A 241 -2.40 -14.40 10.36
C ALA A 241 -3.79 -14.39 11.02
N PHE A 242 -4.63 -13.40 10.74
CA PHE A 242 -6.01 -13.38 11.22
C PHE A 242 -6.85 -14.49 10.63
N LEU A 243 -6.73 -14.75 9.31
CA LEU A 243 -7.45 -15.85 8.67
C LEU A 243 -6.97 -17.23 9.15
N SER A 244 -5.69 -17.37 9.49
CA SER A 244 -5.10 -18.61 10.02
C SER A 244 -5.64 -19.01 11.41
N LYS A 245 -6.12 -18.03 12.21
CA LYS A 245 -6.65 -18.28 13.57
C LYS A 245 -7.98 -19.05 13.59
N ALA A 246 -8.66 -19.13 12.45
CA ALA A 246 -9.89 -19.92 12.37
C ALA A 246 -9.59 -21.42 12.59
N GLU A 247 -10.47 -22.10 13.32
CA GLU A 247 -10.35 -23.55 13.56
C GLU A 247 -10.22 -24.32 12.24
N PRO A 248 -9.27 -25.28 12.13
CA PRO A 248 -9.09 -26.07 10.91
C PRO A 248 -10.35 -26.88 10.56
N ARG A 249 -10.69 -26.88 9.27
CA ARG A 249 -11.83 -27.62 8.72
C ARG A 249 -11.37 -28.52 7.59
N ALA A 250 -12.08 -29.62 7.38
CA ALA A 250 -11.77 -30.56 6.31
C ALA A 250 -11.96 -29.96 4.88
N ASP A 251 -12.78 -28.91 4.79
CA ASP A 251 -13.10 -28.19 3.54
C ASP A 251 -12.31 -26.88 3.35
N ASP A 252 -11.27 -26.63 4.14
CA ASP A 252 -10.47 -25.41 4.04
C ASP A 252 -9.88 -25.21 2.63
N ALA A 253 -9.42 -26.29 1.99
CA ALA A 253 -8.88 -26.26 0.64
C ALA A 253 -9.96 -26.31 -0.47
N ASP A 254 -11.24 -26.48 -0.12
CA ASP A 254 -12.36 -26.42 -1.07
C ASP A 254 -12.78 -24.96 -1.30
N ASN A 255 -11.96 -24.26 -2.07
CA ASN A 255 -12.17 -22.88 -2.44
C ASN A 255 -11.56 -22.59 -3.83
N PRO A 256 -12.01 -21.54 -4.55
CA PRO A 256 -11.55 -21.23 -5.90
C PRO A 256 -10.20 -20.52 -5.99
N LEU A 257 -9.54 -20.15 -4.86
CA LEU A 257 -8.26 -19.48 -4.89
C LEU A 257 -7.19 -20.37 -5.51
N LYS A 258 -6.39 -19.78 -6.38
CA LYS A 258 -5.24 -20.42 -7.03
C LYS A 258 -3.91 -19.76 -6.61
N TYR A 259 -3.91 -18.45 -6.46
CA TYR A 259 -2.69 -17.67 -6.21
C TYR A 259 -2.98 -16.49 -5.29
N ILE A 260 -2.03 -16.12 -4.46
CA ILE A 260 -2.11 -14.89 -3.67
C ILE A 260 -0.74 -14.22 -3.58
N THR A 261 -0.69 -12.92 -3.83
CA THR A 261 0.47 -12.11 -3.45
C THR A 261 0.39 -11.80 -1.96
N MET A 262 1.38 -12.26 -1.18
CA MET A 262 1.43 -12.08 0.27
C MET A 262 2.62 -11.21 0.69
N PHE A 263 2.43 -10.35 1.67
CA PHE A 263 3.46 -9.47 2.22
C PHE A 263 3.42 -9.50 3.76
N PRO A 264 4.42 -10.07 4.46
CA PRO A 264 5.55 -10.85 3.94
C PRO A 264 5.19 -12.32 3.65
N VAL A 265 6.14 -13.05 3.03
CA VAL A 265 6.16 -14.52 3.01
C VAL A 265 7.07 -14.99 4.12
N ASN A 266 6.53 -15.83 5.02
CA ASN A 266 7.21 -16.46 6.14
C ASN A 266 6.61 -17.85 6.38
N GLU A 267 7.11 -18.60 7.35
CA GLU A 267 6.64 -19.95 7.65
C GLU A 267 5.13 -20.00 7.94
N GLU A 268 4.60 -19.01 8.68
CA GLU A 268 3.17 -18.93 9.02
C GLU A 268 2.30 -18.72 7.78
N THR A 269 2.69 -17.80 6.89
CA THR A 269 1.94 -17.54 5.64
C THR A 269 2.06 -18.69 4.65
N ILE A 270 3.16 -19.44 4.64
CA ILE A 270 3.31 -20.67 3.85
C ILE A 270 2.42 -21.78 4.41
N ALA A 271 2.36 -21.95 5.73
CA ALA A 271 1.45 -22.91 6.34
C ALA A 271 -0.02 -22.58 6.02
N PHE A 272 -0.35 -21.27 6.02
CA PHE A 272 -1.66 -20.78 5.59
C PHE A 272 -1.96 -21.15 4.13
N ALA A 273 -1.02 -20.88 3.20
CA ALA A 273 -1.19 -21.22 1.80
C ALA A 273 -1.39 -22.73 1.58
N LYS A 274 -0.62 -23.56 2.29
CA LYS A 274 -0.77 -25.03 2.25
C LYS A 274 -2.13 -25.51 2.79
N ARG A 275 -2.60 -24.92 3.89
CA ARG A 275 -3.89 -25.25 4.50
C ARG A 275 -5.06 -24.99 3.54
N PHE A 276 -5.02 -23.89 2.82
CA PHE A 276 -6.08 -23.46 1.93
C PHE A 276 -5.85 -23.81 0.45
N GLY A 277 -4.71 -24.44 0.11
CA GLY A 277 -4.47 -25.05 -1.19
C GLY A 277 -4.21 -24.09 -2.34
N PHE A 278 -3.49 -22.98 -2.11
CA PHE A 278 -3.15 -22.01 -3.15
C PHE A 278 -1.63 -21.74 -3.21
N ASP A 279 -1.18 -21.32 -4.38
CA ASP A 279 0.18 -20.87 -4.62
C ASP A 279 0.38 -19.39 -4.19
N TYR A 280 1.59 -18.99 -3.89
CA TYR A 280 1.88 -17.64 -3.40
C TYR A 280 3.16 -17.06 -3.99
N LEU A 281 3.24 -15.75 -3.95
CA LEU A 281 4.45 -14.98 -4.27
C LEU A 281 4.51 -13.74 -3.38
N THR A 282 5.65 -13.10 -3.39
CA THR A 282 5.87 -11.81 -2.72
C THR A 282 6.74 -10.89 -3.57
N GLY A 283 6.98 -9.69 -3.10
CA GLY A 283 7.83 -8.73 -3.79
C GLY A 283 7.98 -7.45 -2.99
N PHE A 284 8.39 -6.39 -3.66
CA PHE A 284 8.40 -5.05 -3.10
C PHE A 284 7.64 -4.11 -4.03
N ASN A 285 6.72 -3.33 -3.45
CA ASN A 285 5.96 -2.33 -4.20
C ASN A 285 5.78 -1.06 -3.39
N MET A 286 5.80 0.06 -4.08
CA MET A 286 5.36 1.35 -3.58
C MET A 286 4.61 2.10 -4.68
N THR A 287 3.82 3.09 -4.32
CA THR A 287 2.99 3.84 -5.27
C THR A 287 3.81 4.43 -6.42
N GLU A 288 5.06 4.77 -6.18
CA GLU A 288 5.94 5.46 -7.11
C GLU A 288 6.59 4.57 -8.18
N VAL A 289 6.78 3.25 -7.95
CA VAL A 289 7.73 2.44 -8.76
C VAL A 289 7.17 1.18 -9.41
N SER A 290 5.86 0.91 -9.32
CA SER A 290 5.21 -0.18 -10.09
C SER A 290 5.83 -1.56 -9.87
N THR A 291 6.00 -1.98 -8.62
CA THR A 291 6.51 -3.31 -8.24
C THR A 291 7.86 -3.65 -8.90
N PRO A 292 8.94 -3.03 -8.45
CA PRO A 292 10.26 -3.25 -9.06
C PRO A 292 10.85 -4.63 -8.79
N LEU A 293 10.46 -5.26 -7.67
CA LEU A 293 11.00 -6.56 -7.25
C LEU A 293 9.87 -7.58 -7.05
N MET A 294 10.07 -8.80 -7.56
CA MET A 294 9.14 -9.93 -7.41
C MET A 294 9.91 -11.23 -7.21
N THR A 295 9.32 -12.14 -6.43
CA THR A 295 9.79 -13.53 -6.32
C THR A 295 9.18 -14.40 -7.40
N ASP A 296 9.75 -15.59 -7.59
CA ASP A 296 9.04 -16.67 -8.25
C ASP A 296 7.85 -17.17 -7.39
N MET A 297 6.98 -17.97 -8.02
CA MET A 297 5.87 -18.64 -7.33
C MET A 297 6.41 -19.63 -6.28
N ASN A 298 5.76 -19.68 -5.12
CA ASN A 298 6.12 -20.55 -3.99
C ASN A 298 7.56 -20.35 -3.48
N ALA A 299 8.01 -19.10 -3.46
CA ALA A 299 9.33 -18.75 -2.93
C ALA A 299 9.53 -19.21 -1.48
N PRO A 300 10.75 -19.58 -1.09
CA PRO A 300 11.06 -19.96 0.29
C PRO A 300 10.85 -18.78 1.25
N PRO A 301 10.66 -19.05 2.57
CA PRO A 301 10.46 -18.01 3.59
C PRO A 301 11.80 -17.35 4.00
N ASP A 302 12.62 -17.00 3.02
CA ASP A 302 13.94 -16.40 3.24
C ASP A 302 13.91 -14.88 3.49
N GLY A 303 12.71 -14.28 3.44
CA GLY A 303 12.51 -12.84 3.62
C GLY A 303 12.89 -12.00 2.41
N SER A 304 13.21 -12.63 1.26
CA SER A 304 13.56 -11.90 0.05
C SER A 304 12.34 -11.26 -0.61
N CYS A 305 12.58 -10.12 -1.28
CA CYS A 305 11.63 -9.49 -2.18
C CYS A 305 11.80 -9.96 -3.64
N GLY A 306 12.69 -10.92 -3.89
CA GLY A 306 12.98 -11.46 -5.22
C GLY A 306 13.99 -10.64 -6.01
N TRP A 307 13.78 -10.60 -7.34
CA TRP A 307 14.65 -9.99 -8.32
C TRP A 307 13.98 -8.82 -9.03
N PRO A 308 14.77 -7.92 -9.66
CA PRO A 308 14.22 -6.90 -10.54
C PRO A 308 13.39 -7.54 -11.66
N ARG A 309 12.16 -7.03 -11.85
CA ARG A 309 11.34 -7.45 -12.99
C ARG A 309 11.92 -6.97 -14.32
N SER A 310 11.50 -7.58 -15.42
CA SER A 310 11.86 -7.12 -16.76
C SER A 310 11.47 -5.64 -16.96
N GLY A 311 12.35 -4.87 -17.61
CA GLY A 311 12.15 -3.46 -17.94
C GLY A 311 12.38 -2.49 -16.78
N ILE A 312 12.97 -2.96 -15.67
CA ILE A 312 13.43 -2.10 -14.58
C ILE A 312 14.86 -2.47 -14.16
N GLU A 313 15.66 -1.46 -13.88
CA GLU A 313 16.97 -1.61 -13.29
C GLU A 313 16.92 -1.17 -11.83
N CYS A 314 17.51 -1.97 -10.96
CA CYS A 314 17.61 -1.72 -9.52
C CYS A 314 19.07 -1.76 -9.10
N ARG A 315 19.49 -0.81 -8.25
CA ARG A 315 20.82 -0.77 -7.65
C ARG A 315 20.71 -0.46 -6.16
N LEU A 316 21.75 -0.82 -5.41
CA LEU A 316 21.95 -0.38 -4.04
C LEU A 316 23.10 0.62 -4.01
N VAL A 317 22.84 1.78 -3.38
CA VAL A 317 23.82 2.87 -3.36
C VAL A 317 24.03 3.38 -1.94
N ASP A 318 25.19 4.03 -1.73
CA ASP A 318 25.50 4.78 -0.53
C ASP A 318 24.89 6.21 -0.54
N GLU A 319 25.24 7.02 0.44
CA GLU A 319 24.78 8.41 0.59
C GLU A 319 25.25 9.36 -0.53
N ASN A 320 26.25 8.96 -1.32
CA ASN A 320 26.82 9.71 -2.44
C ASN A 320 26.32 9.17 -3.81
N ASP A 321 25.32 8.27 -3.80
CA ASP A 321 24.79 7.58 -4.97
C ASP A 321 25.81 6.65 -5.68
N ILE A 322 26.85 6.22 -4.95
CA ILE A 322 27.83 5.25 -5.46
C ILE A 322 27.30 3.83 -5.21
N GLU A 323 27.30 3.01 -6.27
CA GLU A 323 26.87 1.61 -6.14
C GLU A 323 27.77 0.84 -5.19
N ILE A 324 27.14 0.14 -4.23
CA ILE A 324 27.84 -0.63 -3.20
C ILE A 324 28.00 -2.11 -3.59
N PRO A 325 29.00 -2.81 -3.05
CA PRO A 325 29.16 -4.25 -3.23
C PRO A 325 27.97 -5.06 -2.69
N ARG A 326 27.72 -6.23 -3.30
CA ARG A 326 26.76 -7.20 -2.78
C ARG A 326 27.04 -7.56 -1.33
N GLY A 327 26.00 -7.87 -0.58
CA GLY A 327 26.08 -8.15 0.85
C GLY A 327 26.03 -6.93 1.75
N GLN A 328 26.36 -5.74 1.25
CA GLN A 328 26.23 -4.48 1.99
C GLN A 328 24.80 -3.92 1.92
N ILE A 329 24.47 -3.04 2.87
CA ILE A 329 23.18 -2.38 2.97
C ILE A 329 23.28 -0.99 2.32
N GLY A 330 22.37 -0.68 1.40
CA GLY A 330 22.28 0.63 0.76
C GLY A 330 20.86 0.99 0.37
N GLU A 331 20.67 2.21 -0.10
CA GLU A 331 19.37 2.67 -0.62
C GLU A 331 19.07 1.95 -1.94
N LEU A 332 17.84 1.42 -2.06
CA LEU A 332 17.34 0.90 -3.33
C LEU A 332 16.99 2.08 -4.23
N ILE A 333 17.64 2.14 -5.39
CA ILE A 333 17.28 3.07 -6.45
C ILE A 333 16.80 2.31 -7.68
N CYS A 334 15.85 2.90 -8.40
CA CYS A 334 15.21 2.25 -9.54
C CYS A 334 15.16 3.19 -10.75
N ARG A 335 15.31 2.63 -11.95
CA ARG A 335 14.94 3.30 -13.18
C ARG A 335 14.32 2.31 -14.16
N SER A 336 13.53 2.81 -15.09
CA SER A 336 12.92 1.99 -16.14
C SER A 336 13.48 2.33 -17.51
N ASP A 337 13.60 1.32 -18.35
CA ASP A 337 13.89 1.45 -19.80
C ASP A 337 12.64 1.84 -20.62
N ILE A 338 11.44 1.73 -20.00
CA ILE A 338 10.17 2.11 -20.62
C ILE A 338 9.73 3.47 -20.08
N PRO A 339 9.65 4.53 -20.91
CA PRO A 339 9.17 5.83 -20.48
C PRO A 339 7.77 5.74 -19.87
N TRP A 340 7.51 6.52 -18.82
CA TRP A 340 6.21 6.68 -18.16
C TRP A 340 5.65 5.46 -17.40
N ASN A 341 6.41 4.38 -17.27
CA ASN A 341 5.95 3.23 -16.48
C ASN A 341 6.27 3.33 -14.98
N MET A 342 6.80 4.46 -14.55
CA MET A 342 6.99 4.89 -13.16
C MET A 342 6.33 6.27 -12.96
N ASN A 343 6.31 6.76 -11.73
CA ASN A 343 5.71 8.05 -11.40
C ASN A 343 6.30 9.21 -12.20
N ALA A 344 5.46 10.21 -12.49
CA ALA A 344 5.88 11.45 -13.13
C ALA A 344 6.34 12.53 -12.10
N GLY A 345 6.52 12.15 -10.85
CA GLY A 345 6.90 13.04 -9.76
C GLY A 345 5.79 13.21 -8.72
N TYR A 346 6.00 14.20 -7.84
CA TYR A 346 5.05 14.58 -6.80
C TYR A 346 4.31 15.86 -7.17
N ASP A 347 3.00 15.84 -7.06
CA ASP A 347 2.12 16.93 -7.46
C ASP A 347 2.41 18.22 -6.68
N GLY A 348 2.71 19.30 -7.42
CA GLY A 348 3.03 20.60 -6.84
C GLY A 348 4.30 20.66 -5.98
N LEU A 349 5.15 19.63 -5.99
CA LEU A 349 6.33 19.50 -5.14
C LEU A 349 7.62 19.28 -5.96
N PRO A 350 8.07 20.27 -6.76
CA PRO A 350 9.22 20.10 -7.66
C PRO A 350 10.52 19.77 -6.94
N GLU A 351 10.78 20.34 -5.76
CA GLU A 351 12.00 20.03 -5.01
C GLU A 351 11.98 18.59 -4.44
N ALA A 352 10.82 18.11 -4.00
CA ALA A 352 10.68 16.73 -3.56
C ALA A 352 10.85 15.76 -4.74
N THR A 353 10.33 16.13 -5.91
CA THR A 353 10.51 15.37 -7.16
C THR A 353 11.98 15.33 -7.55
N ALA A 354 12.66 16.46 -7.58
CA ALA A 354 14.08 16.55 -7.94
C ALA A 354 14.96 15.71 -6.99
N ARG A 355 14.65 15.74 -5.67
CA ARG A 355 15.36 14.88 -4.70
C ARG A 355 15.11 13.39 -4.92
N ALA A 356 13.87 13.00 -5.25
CA ALA A 356 13.52 11.60 -5.48
C ALA A 356 14.06 11.08 -6.82
N TRP A 357 14.20 11.94 -7.83
CA TRP A 357 14.68 11.60 -9.17
C TRP A 357 16.11 12.11 -9.45
N ARG A 358 16.96 12.20 -8.40
CA ARG A 358 18.33 12.67 -8.61
C ARG A 358 19.17 11.66 -9.40
N ASN A 359 20.15 12.16 -10.14
CA ASN A 359 21.08 11.39 -10.95
C ASN A 359 20.42 10.43 -11.97
N GLY A 360 19.15 10.70 -12.37
CA GLY A 360 18.41 9.86 -13.34
C GLY A 360 17.85 8.56 -12.76
N TRP A 361 17.84 8.42 -11.44
CA TRP A 361 17.28 7.29 -10.71
C TRP A 361 16.20 7.76 -9.74
N PHE A 362 15.19 6.92 -9.56
CA PHE A 362 14.21 7.13 -8.49
C PHE A 362 14.74 6.52 -7.19
N HIS A 363 14.89 7.35 -6.18
CA HIS A 363 15.31 7.01 -4.84
C HIS A 363 14.12 6.61 -3.99
N THR A 364 14.08 5.34 -3.56
CA THR A 364 12.92 4.79 -2.83
C THR A 364 12.84 5.26 -1.39
N GLY A 365 13.97 5.64 -0.79
CA GLY A 365 14.09 5.92 0.63
C GLY A 365 14.06 4.66 1.49
N ASP A 366 14.17 3.48 0.87
CA ASP A 366 14.17 2.19 1.53
C ASP A 366 15.54 1.52 1.40
N LEU A 367 16.04 0.97 2.49
CA LEU A 367 17.31 0.24 2.57
C LEU A 367 17.10 -1.23 2.23
N PHE A 368 17.97 -1.74 1.41
CA PHE A 368 18.01 -3.13 1.00
C PHE A 368 19.42 -3.72 1.11
N ARG A 369 19.49 -5.04 1.15
CA ARG A 369 20.68 -5.84 0.94
C ARG A 369 20.46 -6.74 -0.27
N GLN A 370 21.50 -6.95 -1.09
CA GLN A 370 21.47 -7.91 -2.20
C GLN A 370 22.41 -9.07 -1.87
N ASP A 371 21.95 -10.31 -2.09
CA ASP A 371 22.79 -11.50 -1.91
C ASP A 371 23.61 -11.85 -3.18
N GLU A 372 24.45 -12.90 -3.09
CA GLU A 372 25.28 -13.37 -4.20
C GLU A 372 24.47 -13.88 -5.40
N GLN A 373 23.22 -14.34 -5.18
CA GLN A 373 22.29 -14.76 -6.21
C GLN A 373 21.54 -13.60 -6.86
N GLY A 374 21.73 -12.37 -6.36
CA GLY A 374 21.09 -11.16 -6.86
C GLY A 374 19.69 -10.91 -6.32
N LYS A 375 19.25 -11.64 -5.28
CA LYS A 375 17.99 -11.39 -4.58
C LYS A 375 18.11 -10.16 -3.68
N TYR A 376 17.03 -9.40 -3.60
CA TYR A 376 16.93 -8.21 -2.76
C TYR A 376 16.14 -8.51 -1.48
N TYR A 377 16.64 -7.99 -0.36
CA TYR A 377 16.07 -8.15 0.97
C TYR A 377 15.81 -6.77 1.56
N PHE A 378 14.56 -6.49 1.91
CA PHE A 378 14.21 -5.25 2.60
C PHE A 378 14.84 -5.24 4.00
N VAL A 379 15.50 -4.15 4.34
CA VAL A 379 16.15 -3.99 5.65
C VAL A 379 15.35 -3.02 6.53
N ASP A 380 15.15 -1.79 6.08
CA ASP A 380 14.35 -0.77 6.78
C ASP A 380 14.12 0.44 5.86
N ARG A 381 13.40 1.42 6.37
CA ARG A 381 13.39 2.76 5.77
C ARG A 381 14.55 3.58 6.29
N ILE A 382 15.18 4.38 5.43
CA ILE A 382 16.30 5.26 5.82
C ILE A 382 15.95 6.09 7.05
N LYS A 383 14.73 6.62 7.12
CA LYS A 383 14.24 7.44 8.23
C LYS A 383 13.85 6.70 9.50
N ASP A 384 13.63 5.38 9.41
CA ASP A 384 13.26 4.52 10.55
C ASP A 384 14.49 3.78 11.11
N THR A 385 15.60 3.81 10.37
CA THR A 385 16.90 3.30 10.82
C THR A 385 17.37 4.12 12.03
N ILE A 386 17.80 3.42 13.08
CA ILE A 386 18.24 4.01 14.35
C ILE A 386 19.77 4.07 14.35
N ARG A 387 20.34 5.27 14.47
CA ARG A 387 21.79 5.44 14.53
C ARG A 387 22.27 5.46 15.99
N ARG A 388 23.03 4.44 16.37
CA ARG A 388 23.52 4.26 17.72
C ARG A 388 24.97 3.81 17.75
N ARG A 389 25.85 4.60 18.40
CA ARG A 389 27.27 4.29 18.58
C ARG A 389 28.02 4.00 17.27
N GLY A 390 27.65 4.74 16.21
CA GLY A 390 28.21 4.55 14.87
C GLY A 390 27.60 3.42 14.07
N GLU A 391 26.68 2.62 14.65
CA GLU A 391 25.99 1.52 14.00
C GLU A 391 24.60 1.96 13.51
N ASN A 392 24.19 1.46 12.34
CA ASN A 392 22.85 1.60 11.83
C ASN A 392 22.01 0.36 12.22
N ILE A 393 20.97 0.57 13.01
CA ILE A 393 20.09 -0.49 13.52
C ILE A 393 18.81 -0.46 12.71
N SER A 394 18.46 -1.59 12.11
CA SER A 394 17.14 -1.78 11.52
C SER A 394 16.09 -1.88 12.61
N SER A 395 15.15 -0.93 12.63
CA SER A 395 14.01 -1.00 13.54
C SER A 395 13.14 -2.23 13.24
N PHE A 396 13.04 -2.61 11.98
CA PHE A 396 12.30 -3.79 11.53
C PHE A 396 12.91 -5.11 12.04
N GLU A 397 14.25 -5.23 12.05
CA GLU A 397 14.93 -6.41 12.57
C GLU A 397 14.70 -6.57 14.08
N VAL A 398 14.81 -5.47 14.82
CA VAL A 398 14.52 -5.47 16.26
C VAL A 398 13.05 -5.82 16.54
N GLU A 399 12.11 -5.25 15.77
CA GLU A 399 10.68 -5.61 15.87
C GLU A 399 10.43 -7.10 15.62
N ASN A 400 11.09 -7.68 14.61
CA ASN A 400 10.94 -9.10 14.30
C ASN A 400 11.44 -10.00 15.44
N ALA A 401 12.53 -9.63 16.10
CA ALA A 401 13.02 -10.37 17.27
C ALA A 401 12.05 -10.24 18.46
N ILE A 402 11.55 -9.02 18.73
CA ILE A 402 10.60 -8.76 19.82
C ILE A 402 9.27 -9.51 19.61
N ARG A 403 8.76 -9.61 18.37
CA ARG A 403 7.52 -10.35 18.05
C ARG A 403 7.57 -11.83 18.44
N GLN A 404 8.75 -12.42 18.52
CA GLN A 404 8.91 -13.82 18.96
C GLN A 404 8.72 -14.00 20.46
N PHE A 405 8.73 -12.91 21.26
CA PHE A 405 8.48 -13.00 22.70
C PHE A 405 6.98 -13.29 22.96
N PRO A 406 6.65 -14.36 23.70
CA PRO A 406 5.28 -14.88 23.78
C PRO A 406 4.22 -13.88 24.25
N GLN A 407 4.59 -12.92 25.11
CA GLN A 407 3.68 -11.91 25.66
C GLN A 407 3.45 -10.70 24.76
N VAL A 408 4.12 -10.59 23.60
CA VAL A 408 3.96 -9.47 22.66
C VAL A 408 2.77 -9.73 21.73
N ASP A 409 1.84 -8.77 21.67
CA ASP A 409 0.77 -8.72 20.67
C ASP A 409 1.22 -7.89 19.47
N GLU A 410 1.62 -6.62 19.72
CA GLU A 410 2.14 -5.73 18.68
C GLU A 410 3.36 -4.98 19.23
N VAL A 411 4.25 -4.59 18.28
CA VAL A 411 5.45 -3.81 18.61
C VAL A 411 5.81 -2.85 17.51
N VAL A 412 6.30 -1.68 17.89
CA VAL A 412 7.05 -0.76 17.04
C VAL A 412 8.35 -0.37 17.72
N VAL A 413 9.39 -0.19 16.92
CA VAL A 413 10.70 0.24 17.41
C VAL A 413 11.08 1.56 16.72
N VAL A 414 11.51 2.51 17.52
CA VAL A 414 11.94 3.84 17.07
C VAL A 414 13.24 4.27 17.73
N GLY A 415 13.99 5.14 17.05
CA GLY A 415 15.11 5.85 17.64
C GLY A 415 14.61 7.03 18.46
N VAL A 416 15.12 7.19 19.67
CA VAL A 416 14.91 8.36 20.53
C VAL A 416 16.25 9.03 20.82
N ALA A 417 16.27 10.37 20.81
CA ALA A 417 17.50 11.12 21.06
C ALA A 417 18.08 10.81 22.44
N ASN A 418 19.40 10.69 22.51
CA ASN A 418 20.14 10.51 23.75
C ASN A 418 21.02 11.73 24.07
N GLU A 419 21.71 11.71 25.22
CA GLU A 419 22.50 12.82 25.73
C GLU A 419 23.76 13.18 24.89
N VAL A 420 24.19 12.26 24.01
CA VAL A 420 25.41 12.41 23.19
C VAL A 420 25.10 12.67 21.70
N ALA A 421 23.94 13.23 21.40
CA ALA A 421 23.48 13.56 20.04
C ALA A 421 23.36 12.36 19.07
N GLU A 422 23.22 11.15 19.61
CA GLU A 422 22.87 9.93 18.89
C GLU A 422 21.46 9.48 19.28
N GLN A 423 21.11 8.25 18.93
CA GLN A 423 19.82 7.64 19.29
C GLN A 423 20.00 6.42 20.18
N ASP A 424 19.03 6.19 21.05
CA ASP A 424 18.83 4.91 21.73
C ASP A 424 17.56 4.21 21.20
N VAL A 425 17.52 2.88 21.33
CA VAL A 425 16.41 2.06 20.84
C VAL A 425 15.28 2.08 21.86
N LEU A 426 14.10 2.55 21.45
CA LEU A 426 12.85 2.48 22.19
C LEU A 426 11.93 1.43 21.53
N ALA A 427 11.56 0.40 22.29
CA ALA A 427 10.52 -0.56 21.92
C ALA A 427 9.19 -0.14 22.57
N VAL A 428 8.18 0.13 21.75
CA VAL A 428 6.80 0.39 22.19
C VAL A 428 5.99 -0.86 21.93
N ILE A 429 5.43 -1.45 22.98
CA ILE A 429 4.85 -2.78 22.96
C ILE A 429 3.41 -2.73 23.45
N LYS A 430 2.52 -3.32 22.68
CA LYS A 430 1.19 -3.72 23.14
C LYS A 430 1.29 -5.17 23.61
N PRO A 431 1.17 -5.44 24.90
CA PRO A 431 1.19 -6.81 25.42
C PRO A 431 -0.11 -7.56 25.10
N LYS A 432 -0.02 -8.88 25.00
CA LYS A 432 -1.20 -9.75 25.01
C LYS A 432 -1.91 -9.65 26.37
N ALA A 433 -3.22 -9.87 26.35
CA ALA A 433 -3.97 -10.02 27.61
C ALA A 433 -3.48 -11.25 28.39
N GLY A 434 -3.27 -11.12 29.69
CA GLY A 434 -2.80 -12.20 30.56
C GLY A 434 -1.87 -11.71 31.67
N ASP A 435 -0.82 -12.47 31.93
CA ASP A 435 0.18 -12.16 32.95
C ASP A 435 0.86 -10.80 32.73
N PRO A 436 1.26 -10.10 33.80
CA PRO A 436 1.97 -8.83 33.66
C PRO A 436 3.22 -8.93 32.80
N PHE A 437 3.36 -8.01 31.88
CA PHE A 437 4.52 -7.93 31.00
C PHE A 437 5.76 -7.49 31.79
N ASP A 438 6.84 -8.28 31.70
CA ASP A 438 8.12 -7.97 32.35
C ASP A 438 9.17 -7.55 31.30
N PRO A 439 9.54 -6.25 31.23
CA PRO A 439 10.56 -5.79 30.31
C PRO A 439 11.94 -6.43 30.53
N ALA A 440 12.29 -6.84 31.75
CA ALA A 440 13.58 -7.46 32.02
C ALA A 440 13.68 -8.85 31.37
N LYS A 441 12.60 -9.63 31.41
CA LYS A 441 12.53 -10.93 30.71
C LYS A 441 12.58 -10.77 29.18
N LEU A 442 12.01 -9.71 28.65
CA LEU A 442 12.16 -9.41 27.21
C LEU A 442 13.63 -9.16 26.88
N ILE A 443 14.37 -8.38 27.67
CA ILE A 443 15.79 -8.11 27.40
C ILE A 443 16.64 -9.39 27.48
N GLU A 444 16.34 -10.25 28.47
CA GLU A 444 16.99 -11.56 28.57
C GLU A 444 16.73 -12.43 27.35
N PHE A 445 15.46 -12.48 26.87
CA PHE A 445 15.07 -13.21 25.67
C PHE A 445 15.77 -12.69 24.41
N LEU A 446 15.93 -11.38 24.27
CA LEU A 446 16.55 -10.77 23.10
C LEU A 446 18.09 -10.89 23.09
N SER A 447 18.72 -11.09 24.23
CA SER A 447 20.19 -11.11 24.36
C SER A 447 20.88 -12.15 23.48
N PRO A 448 20.38 -13.37 23.28
CA PRO A 448 20.98 -14.33 22.35
C PRO A 448 20.57 -14.10 20.88
N LEU A 449 19.56 -13.28 20.59
CA LEU A 449 18.99 -13.08 19.26
C LEU A 449 19.53 -11.84 18.55
N LEU A 450 19.93 -10.82 19.29
CA LEU A 450 20.34 -9.53 18.75
C LEU A 450 21.71 -9.11 19.24
N ALA A 451 22.44 -8.38 18.40
CA ALA A 451 23.66 -7.73 18.83
C ALA A 451 23.38 -6.76 20.00
N TYR A 452 24.31 -6.63 20.94
CA TYR A 452 24.14 -5.85 22.18
C TYR A 452 23.68 -4.40 21.95
N PHE A 453 24.08 -3.79 20.83
CA PHE A 453 23.71 -2.42 20.47
C PHE A 453 22.28 -2.31 19.91
N MET A 454 21.71 -3.39 19.40
CA MET A 454 20.34 -3.46 18.87
C MET A 454 19.29 -3.66 19.99
N ILE A 455 19.70 -4.20 21.12
CA ILE A 455 18.78 -4.49 22.22
C ILE A 455 18.23 -3.18 22.81
N PRO A 456 16.89 -3.05 22.96
CA PRO A 456 16.27 -1.83 23.44
C PRO A 456 16.84 -1.35 24.78
N ARG A 457 17.15 -0.08 24.87
CA ARG A 457 17.38 0.59 26.17
C ARG A 457 16.06 0.88 26.84
N TYR A 458 15.08 1.34 26.06
CA TYR A 458 13.79 1.75 26.56
C TYR A 458 12.68 0.80 26.10
N VAL A 459 11.76 0.52 27.04
CA VAL A 459 10.54 -0.27 26.76
C VAL A 459 9.36 0.52 27.30
N ARG A 460 8.37 0.76 26.43
CA ARG A 460 7.12 1.41 26.79
C ARG A 460 5.94 0.49 26.49
N LEU A 461 5.06 0.32 27.44
CA LEU A 461 3.84 -0.47 27.27
C LEU A 461 2.68 0.44 26.89
N VAL A 462 1.90 0.05 25.91
CA VAL A 462 0.73 0.79 25.44
C VAL A 462 -0.47 -0.15 25.28
N ASN A 463 -1.67 0.41 25.40
CA ASN A 463 -2.90 -0.34 25.16
C ASN A 463 -3.19 -0.50 23.66
N GLU A 464 -2.70 0.44 22.84
CA GLU A 464 -2.94 0.45 21.39
C GLU A 464 -1.76 1.09 20.66
N ILE A 465 -1.43 0.52 19.49
CA ILE A 465 -0.47 1.12 18.55
C ILE A 465 -1.28 1.78 17.43
N PRO A 466 -1.21 3.14 17.31
CA PRO A 466 -1.88 3.85 16.23
C PRO A 466 -1.43 3.35 14.87
N LYS A 467 -2.39 3.11 13.96
CA LYS A 467 -2.13 2.59 12.62
C LYS A 467 -2.62 3.54 11.56
N THR A 468 -2.05 3.42 10.38
CA THR A 468 -2.63 3.97 9.15
C THR A 468 -3.81 3.10 8.75
N GLU A 469 -4.61 3.56 7.82
CA GLU A 469 -5.77 2.82 7.30
C GLU A 469 -5.39 1.60 6.47
N THR A 470 -4.14 1.54 6.01
CA THR A 470 -3.52 0.31 5.47
C THR A 470 -2.96 -0.59 6.57
N ASN A 471 -3.39 -0.39 7.82
CA ASN A 471 -2.99 -1.16 8.98
C ASN A 471 -1.47 -1.13 9.30
N LYS A 472 -0.74 -0.10 8.80
CA LYS A 472 0.68 0.10 9.10
C LYS A 472 0.85 0.91 10.38
N PRO A 473 1.71 0.50 11.32
CA PRO A 473 1.98 1.26 12.54
C PRO A 473 2.50 2.68 12.25
N ARG A 474 2.04 3.65 13.00
CA ARG A 474 2.46 5.06 12.88
C ARG A 474 3.64 5.34 13.82
N LYS A 475 4.84 4.89 13.45
CA LYS A 475 6.08 5.07 14.23
C LYS A 475 6.36 6.53 14.60
N VAL A 476 5.97 7.46 13.73
CA VAL A 476 6.18 8.91 13.94
C VAL A 476 5.58 9.40 15.25
N VAL A 477 4.42 8.89 15.65
CA VAL A 477 3.77 9.27 16.91
C VAL A 477 4.69 9.01 18.09
N PHE A 478 5.27 7.83 18.18
CA PHE A 478 6.14 7.45 19.28
C PHE A 478 7.53 8.07 19.21
N ARG A 479 8.00 8.40 18.01
CA ARG A 479 9.26 9.13 17.83
C ARG A 479 9.12 10.57 18.32
N ASP A 480 7.99 11.22 18.04
CA ASP A 480 7.72 12.59 18.46
C ASP A 480 7.42 12.69 19.97
N GLU A 481 6.74 11.69 20.55
CA GLU A 481 6.53 11.58 22.01
C GLU A 481 7.83 11.31 22.78
N GLY A 482 8.75 10.57 22.18
CA GLY A 482 10.04 10.22 22.78
C GLY A 482 9.90 9.38 24.06
N ILE A 483 10.79 9.67 25.03
CA ILE A 483 10.80 9.00 26.33
C ILE A 483 9.76 9.67 27.26
N THR A 484 8.77 8.91 27.69
CA THR A 484 7.70 9.36 28.60
C THR A 484 7.91 8.86 30.02
N ALA A 485 7.15 9.39 30.96
CA ALA A 485 7.29 9.02 32.39
C ALA A 485 7.03 7.55 32.70
N ASP A 486 6.22 6.88 31.84
CA ASP A 486 5.87 5.46 31.93
C ASP A 486 6.87 4.56 31.15
N THR A 487 7.91 5.13 30.56
CA THR A 487 8.93 4.38 29.82
C THR A 487 9.92 3.72 30.80
N TRP A 488 10.01 2.39 30.73
CA TRP A 488 11.00 1.62 31.47
C TRP A 488 12.39 1.79 30.84
N ASP A 489 13.41 2.02 31.68
CA ASP A 489 14.81 2.17 31.26
C ASP A 489 15.64 1.00 31.80
N ARG A 490 16.19 0.21 30.89
CA ARG A 490 17.04 -0.95 31.20
C ARG A 490 18.26 -0.57 32.07
N GLU A 491 18.88 0.56 31.78
CA GLU A 491 20.09 1.00 32.50
C GLU A 491 19.76 1.44 33.93
N LYS A 492 18.61 2.11 34.13
CA LYS A 492 18.10 2.43 35.49
C LYS A 492 17.71 1.17 36.26
N ALA A 493 17.25 0.12 35.56
CA ALA A 493 16.97 -1.20 36.16
C ALA A 493 18.25 -2.01 36.49
N GLY A 494 19.46 -1.45 36.23
CA GLY A 494 20.71 -2.10 36.54
C GLY A 494 21.17 -3.16 35.53
N ILE A 495 20.45 -3.34 34.42
CA ILE A 495 20.75 -4.35 33.40
C ILE A 495 21.76 -3.77 32.41
N ARG A 496 23.02 -4.23 32.48
CA ARG A 496 24.09 -3.81 31.57
C ARG A 496 24.42 -4.93 30.60
N LEU A 497 24.39 -4.64 29.31
CA LEU A 497 24.82 -5.55 28.25
C LEU A 497 26.30 -5.36 28.00
N ARG A 498 27.02 -6.46 27.86
CA ARG A 498 28.45 -6.46 27.56
C ARG A 498 28.66 -6.73 26.07
N ARG A 499 29.63 -6.04 25.48
CA ARG A 499 30.15 -6.39 24.15
C ARG A 499 30.81 -7.76 24.27
N GLU A 500 30.38 -8.71 23.43
CA GLU A 500 31.09 -9.97 23.29
C GLU A 500 32.50 -9.67 22.79
N ARG A 501 33.51 -10.17 23.49
CA ARG A 501 34.90 -10.14 23.02
C ARG A 501 35.12 -11.44 22.30
N LEU A 502 35.48 -11.35 21.03
CA LEU A 502 35.99 -12.48 20.22
C LEU A 502 37.32 -12.97 20.78
#